data_c5cf46c31d06b59914183d8990bda714
#
_entry.id   c5cf46c31d06b59914183d8990bda714
#
_cell.length_a   1.000
_cell.length_b   1.000
_cell.length_c   1.000
_cell.angle_alpha   90.00
_cell.angle_beta   90.00
_cell.angle_gamma   90.00
#
_symmetry.space_group_name_H-M   'P 1'
#
loop_
_entity.id
_entity.type
_entity.pdbx_description
1 polymer ?
#
loop_
_entity_poly.entity_id
_entity_poly.type
_entity_poly.pdbx_seq_one_letter_code
_entity_poly.pdbx_strand_id
1 'polypeptide(L)'
;MSAAAECEVVGRWRIVGSDLWDRDDLDLVDPALISIGRGGRGELAFGVVNASLDLAYSRTMVFFTFEGFDEGDEVDGSGSAELLDDGALEIEISFHLGDDAVLTAERDRSSTPC
;
A
#
# COMPACT_ATOMS: atom_id res chain seq x y z
N MET A 1 10.01 -19.07 -12.93
CA MET A 1 9.04 -17.96 -13.00
C MET A 1 8.84 -17.38 -11.61
N SER A 2 8.89 -16.06 -11.46
CA SER A 2 8.73 -15.46 -10.14
C SER A 2 7.26 -15.29 -9.77
N ALA A 3 6.95 -15.36 -8.48
CA ALA A 3 5.60 -15.12 -7.98
C ALA A 3 5.10 -13.70 -8.34
N ALA A 4 6.00 -12.73 -8.44
CA ALA A 4 5.67 -11.37 -8.81
C ALA A 4 5.05 -11.28 -10.22
N ALA A 5 5.51 -12.08 -11.17
CA ALA A 5 4.98 -12.07 -12.53
C ALA A 5 3.53 -12.56 -12.60
N GLU A 6 3.11 -13.37 -11.63
CA GLU A 6 1.76 -13.92 -11.57
C GLU A 6 0.85 -13.16 -10.59
N CYS A 7 1.40 -12.22 -9.85
CA CYS A 7 0.65 -11.47 -8.84
C CYS A 7 -0.20 -10.38 -9.50
N GLU A 8 -1.50 -10.45 -9.29
CA GLU A 8 -2.46 -9.49 -9.85
C GLU A 8 -2.43 -8.14 -9.10
N VAL A 9 -1.75 -8.08 -7.96
CA VAL A 9 -1.65 -6.86 -7.13
C VAL A 9 -0.53 -5.93 -7.62
N VAL A 10 0.39 -6.42 -8.45
CA VAL A 10 1.48 -5.58 -8.97
C VAL A 10 0.92 -4.37 -9.74
N GLY A 11 1.43 -3.18 -9.44
CA GLY A 11 1.00 -1.94 -10.08
C GLY A 11 0.86 -0.81 -9.08
N ARG A 12 0.28 0.29 -9.53
CA ARG A 12 0.00 1.46 -8.69
C ARG A 12 -1.47 1.50 -8.31
N TRP A 13 -1.73 1.83 -7.06
CA TRP A 13 -3.08 1.88 -6.52
C TRP A 13 -3.29 3.20 -5.79
N ARG A 14 -4.40 3.86 -6.06
CA ARG A 14 -4.82 5.07 -5.36
C ARG A 14 -5.59 4.68 -4.09
N ILE A 15 -5.14 5.14 -2.94
CA ILE A 15 -5.83 4.90 -1.68
C ILE A 15 -7.00 5.87 -1.60
N VAL A 16 -8.22 5.35 -1.46
CA VAL A 16 -9.44 6.14 -1.51
C VAL A 16 -10.21 6.15 -0.20
N GLY A 17 -9.82 5.36 0.77
CA GLY A 17 -10.49 5.32 2.07
C GLY A 17 -9.71 4.58 3.12
N SER A 18 -10.14 4.77 4.38
CA SER A 18 -9.56 4.10 5.54
C SER A 18 -10.61 4.02 6.64
N ASP A 19 -10.45 3.05 7.54
CA ASP A 19 -11.25 2.94 8.75
C ASP A 19 -10.74 3.84 9.87
N LEU A 20 -9.53 4.38 9.75
CA LEU A 20 -8.86 5.18 10.78
C LEU A 20 -8.74 6.66 10.41
N TRP A 21 -8.52 6.98 9.14
CA TRP A 21 -8.32 8.35 8.68
C TRP A 21 -9.36 8.77 7.66
N ASP A 22 -9.73 10.05 7.66
CA ASP A 22 -10.57 10.62 6.62
C ASP A 22 -9.79 10.75 5.32
N ARG A 23 -10.50 10.80 4.19
CA ARG A 23 -9.86 10.92 2.89
C ARG A 23 -9.00 12.18 2.76
N ASP A 24 -9.45 13.29 3.35
CA ASP A 24 -8.68 14.54 3.34
C ASP A 24 -7.35 14.40 4.09
N ASP A 25 -7.33 13.61 5.16
CA ASP A 25 -6.10 13.32 5.90
C ASP A 25 -5.17 12.42 5.10
N LEU A 26 -5.72 11.46 4.35
CA LEU A 26 -4.93 10.57 3.50
C LEU A 26 -4.20 11.34 2.40
N ASP A 27 -4.87 12.31 1.80
CA ASP A 27 -4.35 13.12 0.68
C ASP A 27 -3.72 14.45 1.14
N LEU A 28 -3.32 14.55 2.41
CA LEU A 28 -2.92 15.81 3.03
C LEU A 28 -1.75 16.51 2.31
N VAL A 29 -0.73 15.77 1.92
CA VAL A 29 0.47 16.32 1.26
C VAL A 29 0.40 16.03 -0.24
N ASP A 30 0.29 14.76 -0.59
CA ASP A 30 0.19 14.27 -1.96
C ASP A 30 -0.92 13.24 -2.02
N PRO A 31 -1.43 12.89 -3.22
CA PRO A 31 -2.40 11.82 -3.33
C PRO A 31 -1.89 10.53 -2.69
N ALA A 32 -2.73 9.90 -1.89
CA ALA A 32 -2.37 8.67 -1.19
C ALA A 32 -2.25 7.51 -2.19
N LEU A 33 -1.11 6.85 -2.19
CA LEU A 33 -0.78 5.79 -3.15
C LEU A 33 -0.05 4.64 -2.48
N ILE A 34 -0.24 3.45 -3.04
CA ILE A 34 0.62 2.30 -2.79
C ILE A 34 1.09 1.76 -4.13
N SER A 35 2.38 1.55 -4.27
CA SER A 35 2.99 0.98 -5.47
C SER A 35 3.56 -0.39 -5.14
N ILE A 36 3.13 -1.40 -5.87
CA ILE A 36 3.58 -2.78 -5.70
C ILE A 36 4.45 -3.13 -6.91
N GLY A 37 5.75 -3.13 -6.72
CA GLY A 37 6.69 -3.44 -7.79
C GLY A 37 6.89 -4.93 -7.99
N ARG A 38 7.61 -5.31 -9.03
CA ARG A 38 7.91 -6.71 -9.35
C ARG A 38 9.22 -7.21 -8.77
N GLY A 39 10.04 -6.29 -8.29
CA GLY A 39 11.39 -6.61 -7.80
C GLY A 39 11.49 -6.83 -6.30
N GLY A 40 10.38 -7.09 -5.62
CA GLY A 40 10.38 -7.28 -4.17
C GLY A 40 10.27 -5.97 -3.39
N ARG A 41 10.09 -4.86 -4.08
CA ARG A 41 10.05 -3.53 -3.48
C ARG A 41 8.80 -2.76 -3.89
N GLY A 42 8.31 -1.93 -2.97
CA GLY A 42 7.20 -1.04 -3.23
C GLY A 42 7.31 0.22 -2.39
N GLU A 43 6.30 1.06 -2.50
CA GLU A 43 6.24 2.31 -1.75
C GLU A 43 4.82 2.54 -1.27
N LEU A 44 4.69 3.15 -0.10
CA LEU A 44 3.41 3.53 0.48
C LEU A 44 3.51 4.99 0.90
N ALA A 45 2.54 5.80 0.48
CA ALA A 45 2.47 7.20 0.88
C ALA A 45 1.03 7.58 1.16
N PHE A 46 0.75 8.09 2.33
CA PHE A 46 -0.55 8.64 2.68
C PHE A 46 -0.40 9.62 3.85
N GLY A 47 -1.21 10.68 3.83
CA GLY A 47 -1.10 11.73 4.84
C GLY A 47 0.31 12.30 4.86
N VAL A 48 0.98 12.18 6.00
CA VAL A 48 2.39 12.58 6.17
C VAL A 48 3.33 11.38 6.23
N VAL A 49 2.82 10.18 5.98
CA VAL A 49 3.59 8.94 6.03
C VAL A 49 4.19 8.63 4.66
N ASN A 50 5.46 8.29 4.66
CA ASN A 50 6.18 7.79 3.48
C ASN A 50 7.00 6.60 3.89
N ALA A 51 6.78 5.47 3.25
CA ALA A 51 7.45 4.23 3.61
C ALA A 51 7.88 3.43 2.39
N SER A 52 8.96 2.69 2.55
CA SER A 52 9.42 1.71 1.58
C SER A 52 8.94 0.33 2.01
N LEU A 53 8.54 -0.48 1.06
CA LEU A 53 7.98 -1.82 1.31
C LEU A 53 8.93 -2.90 0.83
N ASP A 54 9.05 -3.96 1.63
CA ASP A 54 9.65 -5.22 1.21
C ASP A 54 8.51 -6.20 1.00
N LEU A 55 8.40 -6.76 -0.21
CA LEU A 55 7.21 -7.48 -0.65
C LEU A 55 7.44 -8.99 -0.73
N ALA A 56 6.42 -9.75 -0.33
CA ALA A 56 6.33 -11.18 -0.56
C ALA A 56 5.02 -11.44 -1.30
N TYR A 57 5.08 -12.11 -2.43
CA TYR A 57 3.97 -12.22 -3.37
C TYR A 57 3.19 -13.52 -3.24
N SER A 58 1.89 -13.40 -3.40
CA SER A 58 0.97 -14.49 -3.67
C SER A 58 0.20 -14.10 -4.93
N ARG A 59 -0.71 -14.91 -5.41
CA ARG A 59 -1.42 -14.65 -6.66
C ARG A 59 -2.31 -13.40 -6.60
N THR A 60 -3.08 -13.25 -5.52
CA THR A 60 -4.03 -12.16 -5.33
C THR A 60 -3.74 -11.34 -4.08
N MET A 61 -2.60 -11.56 -3.45
CA MET A 61 -2.25 -10.96 -2.19
C MET A 61 -0.77 -10.70 -2.10
N VAL A 62 -0.41 -9.64 -1.42
CA VAL A 62 0.99 -9.30 -1.14
C VAL A 62 1.12 -9.09 0.35
N PHE A 63 2.12 -9.73 0.95
CA PHE A 63 2.52 -9.45 2.32
C PHE A 63 3.73 -8.55 2.28
N PHE A 64 3.85 -7.64 3.24
CA PHE A 64 4.97 -6.72 3.26
C PHE A 64 5.37 -6.32 4.67
N THR A 65 6.63 -5.92 4.79
CA THR A 65 7.10 -5.12 5.90
C THR A 65 7.41 -3.73 5.35
N PHE A 66 7.33 -2.73 6.21
CA PHE A 66 7.61 -1.38 5.78
C PHE A 66 8.47 -0.64 6.79
N GLU A 67 9.23 0.33 6.31
CA GLU A 67 9.93 1.28 7.14
C GLU A 67 9.96 2.63 6.44
N GLY A 68 9.83 3.68 7.19
CA GLY A 68 9.77 5.02 6.64
C GLY A 68 9.63 6.06 7.71
N PHE A 69 8.91 7.15 7.38
CA PHE A 69 8.76 8.29 8.25
C PHE A 69 7.31 8.76 8.32
N ASP A 70 6.93 9.24 9.51
CA ASP A 70 5.66 9.89 9.79
C ASP A 70 6.00 11.26 10.39
N GLU A 71 5.90 12.32 9.60
CA GLU A 71 6.30 13.68 9.96
C GLU A 71 7.74 13.77 10.47
N GLY A 72 8.64 12.97 9.90
CA GLY A 72 10.03 12.96 10.33
C GLY A 72 10.38 11.96 11.42
N ASP A 73 9.37 11.35 12.05
CA ASP A 73 9.57 10.28 13.02
C ASP A 73 9.68 8.94 12.28
N GLU A 74 10.66 8.14 12.64
CA GLU A 74 10.83 6.81 12.05
C GLU A 74 9.68 5.90 12.44
N VAL A 75 9.11 5.21 11.44
CA VAL A 75 8.06 4.22 11.65
C VAL A 75 8.40 2.95 10.90
N ASP A 76 7.94 1.83 11.44
CA ASP A 76 8.04 0.54 10.76
C ASP A 76 6.85 -0.33 11.14
N GLY A 77 6.68 -1.40 10.40
CA GLY A 77 5.60 -2.33 10.67
C GLY A 77 5.46 -3.35 9.56
N SER A 78 4.29 -3.94 9.49
CA SER A 78 3.98 -4.94 8.48
C SER A 78 2.53 -4.81 8.03
N GLY A 79 2.21 -5.51 6.95
CA GLY A 79 0.85 -5.50 6.45
C GLY A 79 0.66 -6.44 5.29
N SER A 80 -0.52 -6.33 4.69
CA SER A 80 -0.87 -7.10 3.51
C SER A 80 -1.80 -6.28 2.62
N ALA A 81 -1.83 -6.63 1.35
CA ALA A 81 -2.73 -6.04 0.38
C ALA A 81 -3.40 -7.18 -0.39
N GLU A 82 -4.71 -7.21 -0.38
CA GLU A 82 -5.50 -8.27 -0.99
C GLU A 82 -6.41 -7.71 -2.08
N LEU A 83 -6.40 -8.34 -3.25
CA LEU A 83 -7.28 -7.99 -4.34
C LEU A 83 -8.66 -8.57 -4.07
N LEU A 84 -9.67 -7.71 -4.04
CA LEU A 84 -11.05 -8.09 -3.80
C LEU A 84 -11.78 -8.43 -5.11
N ASP A 85 -12.94 -9.09 -4.99
CA ASP A 85 -13.74 -9.54 -6.14
C ASP A 85 -14.20 -8.39 -7.04
N ASP A 86 -14.38 -7.19 -6.47
CA ASP A 86 -14.82 -6.00 -7.22
C ASP A 86 -13.67 -5.24 -7.88
N GLY A 87 -12.45 -5.76 -7.76
CA GLY A 87 -11.26 -5.12 -8.33
C GLY A 87 -10.60 -4.10 -7.42
N ALA A 88 -11.15 -3.83 -6.24
CA ALA A 88 -10.51 -2.96 -5.27
C ALA A 88 -9.41 -3.71 -4.51
N LEU A 89 -8.53 -2.95 -3.87
CA LEU A 89 -7.46 -3.51 -3.05
C LEU A 89 -7.73 -3.16 -1.59
N GLU A 90 -7.74 -4.15 -0.73
CA GLU A 90 -7.84 -3.95 0.71
C GLU A 90 -6.45 -4.09 1.32
N ILE A 91 -6.01 -3.06 2.02
CA ILE A 91 -4.67 -2.98 2.60
C ILE A 91 -4.81 -2.95 4.12
N GLU A 92 -4.21 -3.92 4.78
CA GLU A 92 -4.12 -3.93 6.25
C GLU A 92 -2.70 -3.54 6.63
N ILE A 93 -2.56 -2.57 7.53
CA ILE A 93 -1.25 -2.15 8.02
C ILE A 93 -1.24 -2.15 9.53
N SER A 94 -0.10 -2.54 10.09
CA SER A 94 0.14 -2.55 11.54
C SER A 94 1.45 -1.84 11.81
N PHE A 95 1.37 -0.70 12.48
CA PHE A 95 2.56 0.02 12.90
C PHE A 95 3.15 -0.66 14.13
N HIS A 96 4.46 -0.82 14.14
CA HIS A 96 5.16 -1.37 15.30
C HIS A 96 4.95 -0.45 16.51
N LEU A 97 4.40 -0.99 17.59
CA LEU A 97 4.05 -0.24 18.81
C LEU A 97 3.04 0.90 18.54
N GLY A 98 2.25 0.78 17.49
CA GLY A 98 1.26 1.79 17.12
C GLY A 98 -0.07 1.17 16.74
N ASP A 99 -0.83 1.89 15.93
CA ASP A 99 -2.18 1.51 15.53
C ASP A 99 -2.19 0.56 14.34
N ASP A 100 -3.27 -0.20 14.22
CA ASP A 100 -3.60 -0.98 13.02
C ASP A 100 -4.64 -0.20 12.21
N ALA A 101 -4.58 -0.31 10.90
CA ALA A 101 -5.54 0.35 10.03
C ALA A 101 -5.83 -0.49 8.80
N VAL A 102 -7.02 -0.27 8.23
CA VAL A 102 -7.41 -0.86 6.95
C VAL A 102 -7.60 0.28 5.96
N LEU A 103 -6.96 0.16 4.80
CA LEU A 103 -7.07 1.11 3.72
C LEU A 103 -7.74 0.44 2.53
N THR A 104 -8.52 1.20 1.78
CA THR A 104 -9.12 0.73 0.53
C THR A 104 -8.49 1.50 -0.61
N ALA A 105 -8.12 0.80 -1.67
CA ALA A 105 -7.49 1.41 -2.83
C ALA A 105 -8.15 0.93 -4.12
N GLU A 106 -8.00 1.75 -5.16
CA GLU A 106 -8.44 1.43 -6.50
C GLU A 106 -7.26 1.53 -7.44
N ARG A 107 -7.29 0.79 -8.54
CA ARG A 107 -6.23 0.84 -9.55
C ARG A 107 -6.06 2.29 -10.01
N ASP A 108 -4.83 2.79 -9.97
CA ASP A 108 -4.53 4.15 -10.40
C ASP A 108 -4.60 4.23 -11.93
N ARG A 109 -5.65 4.86 -12.44
CA ARG A 109 -5.90 4.98 -13.86
C ARG A 109 -5.10 6.10 -14.52
N SER A 110 -4.48 6.96 -13.73
CA SER A 110 -3.58 7.99 -14.25
C SER A 110 -2.24 7.38 -14.65
N SER A 111 -1.92 6.19 -14.14
CA SER A 111 -0.74 5.44 -14.55
C SER A 111 -1.03 4.75 -15.88
N THR A 112 -0.13 4.92 -16.82
CA THR A 112 -0.26 4.22 -18.10
C THR A 112 0.14 2.76 -17.90
N PRO A 113 -0.78 1.81 -18.09
CA PRO A 113 -0.39 0.41 -18.05
C PRO A 113 0.49 0.07 -19.24
N CYS A 114 1.44 -0.74 -19.00
CA CYS A 114 2.30 -1.22 -20.05
C CYS A 114 1.74 -2.46 -20.70
#